data_688147352ab95a6f75df4b75061eb100
#
_entry.id   688147352ab95a6f75df4b75061eb100
#
_cell.length_a   1.000
_cell.length_b   1.000
_cell.length_c   1.000
_cell.angle_alpha   90.00
_cell.angle_beta   90.00
_cell.angle_gamma   90.00
#
_symmetry.space_group_name_H-M   'P 1'
#
loop_
_entity.id
_entity.type
_entity.pdbx_description
1 polymer ?
#
loop_
_entity_poly.entity_id
_entity_poly.type
_entity_poly.pdbx_seq_one_letter_code
_entity_poly.pdbx_strand_id
1 'polypeptide(L)' 'MKITITNNKLAPFGEIAEGVVFKDPTAEDYYIKIAAEVDENTGEDEWNCLRLDNYALDCFGLKDMVLPIYDAELVIP' A
#
# COMPACT_ATOMS: atom_id res chain seq x y z
N MET A 1 -3.93 13.19 9.83
CA MET A 1 -2.76 12.56 9.20
C MET A 1 -2.30 13.39 8.01
N LYS A 2 -1.03 13.62 7.89
CA LYS A 2 -0.45 14.37 6.78
C LYS A 2 0.60 13.51 6.07
N ILE A 3 0.55 13.47 4.74
CA ILE A 3 1.52 12.76 3.92
C ILE A 3 2.16 13.73 2.94
N THR A 4 3.49 13.80 2.94
CA THR A 4 4.25 14.60 1.99
C THR A 4 4.86 13.67 0.94
N ILE A 5 4.57 13.94 -0.34
CA ILE A 5 5.01 13.13 -1.46
C ILE A 5 6.11 13.87 -2.22
N THR A 6 7.28 13.24 -2.35
CA THR A 6 8.41 13.80 -3.08
C THR A 6 8.78 13.00 -4.32
N ASN A 7 8.18 11.82 -4.52
CA ASN A 7 8.46 10.92 -5.63
C ASN A 7 7.15 10.47 -6.30
N ASN A 8 7.07 10.62 -7.63
CA ASN A 8 5.89 10.30 -8.43
C ASN A 8 6.05 9.05 -9.30
N LYS A 9 7.02 8.19 -9.01
CA LYS A 9 7.31 7.03 -9.83
C LYS A 9 6.44 5.85 -9.44
N LEU A 10 5.63 5.36 -10.39
CA LEU A 10 4.84 4.14 -10.20
C LEU A 10 5.73 2.91 -10.14
N ALA A 11 5.32 1.93 -9.33
CA ALA A 11 5.98 0.64 -9.23
C ALA A 11 4.94 -0.47 -9.00
N PRO A 12 5.23 -1.72 -9.42
CA PRO A 12 4.36 -2.83 -9.08
C PRO A 12 4.29 -3.04 -7.57
N PHE A 13 3.10 -3.32 -7.06
CA PHE A 13 2.90 -3.52 -5.62
C PHE A 13 3.83 -4.59 -5.05
N GLY A 14 4.05 -5.68 -5.79
CA GLY A 14 4.90 -6.79 -5.34
C GLY A 14 6.37 -6.40 -5.15
N GLU A 15 6.83 -5.29 -5.76
CA GLU A 15 8.22 -4.84 -5.65
C GLU A 15 8.46 -3.87 -4.50
N ILE A 16 7.42 -3.33 -3.88
CA ILE A 16 7.61 -2.46 -2.72
C ILE A 16 7.77 -3.29 -1.43
N ALA A 17 8.56 -2.77 -0.49
CA ALA A 17 8.81 -3.46 0.77
C ALA A 17 7.65 -3.30 1.74
N GLU A 18 7.49 -4.24 2.66
CA GLU A 18 6.59 -4.09 3.79
C GLU A 18 6.96 -2.83 4.60
N GLY A 19 5.94 -2.14 5.10
CA GLY A 19 6.11 -0.89 5.83
C GLY A 19 6.15 0.36 4.95
N VAL A 20 6.18 0.21 3.62
CA VAL A 20 6.16 1.35 2.70
C VAL A 20 4.73 1.85 2.54
N VAL A 21 4.54 3.16 2.69
CA VAL A 21 3.29 3.84 2.37
C VAL A 21 3.19 4.02 0.88
N PHE A 22 2.02 3.79 0.31
CA PHE A 22 1.78 3.98 -1.11
C PHE A 22 0.38 4.53 -1.36
N LYS A 23 0.20 5.11 -2.54
CA LYS A 23 -1.08 5.65 -3.00
C LYS A 23 -1.61 4.84 -4.16
N ASP A 24 -2.92 4.60 -4.18
CA ASP A 24 -3.61 4.11 -5.38
C ASP A 24 -3.61 5.24 -6.42
N PRO A 25 -3.01 5.04 -7.61
CA PRO A 25 -2.91 6.11 -8.60
C PRO A 25 -4.24 6.54 -9.20
N THR A 26 -5.30 5.74 -9.02
CA THR A 26 -6.64 6.04 -9.55
C THR A 26 -7.56 6.67 -8.51
N ALA A 27 -7.12 6.81 -7.27
CA ALA A 27 -7.92 7.34 -6.16
C ALA A 27 -7.04 8.11 -5.18
N GLU A 28 -7.67 8.86 -4.29
CA GLU A 28 -6.98 9.61 -3.22
C GLU A 28 -6.78 8.76 -1.95
N ASP A 29 -6.67 7.45 -2.11
CA ASP A 29 -6.52 6.51 -1.00
C ASP A 29 -5.05 6.19 -0.78
N TYR A 30 -4.66 6.20 0.48
CA TYR A 30 -3.30 5.85 0.92
C TYR A 30 -3.33 4.58 1.75
N TYR A 31 -2.27 3.77 1.59
CA TYR A 31 -2.13 2.47 2.21
C TYR A 31 -0.72 2.29 2.76
N ILE A 32 -0.57 1.33 3.65
CA ILE A 32 0.75 0.81 4.04
C ILE A 32 0.81 -0.67 3.72
N LYS A 33 1.91 -1.11 3.09
CA LYS A 33 2.10 -2.54 2.81
C LYS A 33 2.45 -3.28 4.10
N ILE A 34 1.73 -4.37 4.35
CA ILE A 34 1.94 -5.25 5.51
C ILE A 34 2.26 -6.67 5.04
N ALA A 35 2.67 -7.53 5.98
CA ALA A 35 2.87 -8.94 5.68
C ALA A 35 1.57 -9.54 5.14
N ALA A 36 1.67 -10.27 4.02
CA ALA A 36 0.51 -10.87 3.40
C ALA A 36 -0.03 -12.03 4.23
N GLU A 37 -1.36 -12.10 4.33
CA GLU A 37 -2.04 -13.30 4.79
C GLU A 37 -2.53 -14.06 3.57
N VAL A 38 -2.19 -15.33 3.48
CA VAL A 38 -2.48 -16.14 2.29
C VAL A 38 -3.66 -17.06 2.58
N ASP A 39 -4.60 -17.10 1.64
CA ASP A 39 -5.69 -18.08 1.67
C ASP A 39 -5.12 -19.46 1.34
N GLU A 40 -5.24 -20.41 2.28
CA GLU A 40 -4.70 -21.76 2.12
C GLU A 40 -5.38 -22.56 1.00
N ASN A 41 -6.60 -22.21 0.65
CA ASN A 41 -7.36 -22.92 -0.38
C ASN A 41 -6.98 -22.49 -1.80
N THR A 42 -6.64 -21.22 -2.01
CA THR A 42 -6.34 -20.66 -3.32
C THR A 42 -4.87 -20.35 -3.53
N GLY A 43 -4.09 -20.21 -2.47
CA GLY A 43 -2.71 -19.75 -2.53
C GLY A 43 -2.55 -18.27 -2.83
N GLU A 44 -3.64 -17.52 -2.88
CA GLU A 44 -3.64 -16.09 -3.14
C GLU A 44 -3.66 -15.29 -1.83
N ASP A 45 -3.18 -14.04 -1.89
CA ASP A 45 -3.22 -13.15 -0.75
C ASP A 45 -4.66 -12.83 -0.37
N GLU A 46 -5.01 -13.02 0.89
CA GLU A 46 -6.29 -12.61 1.46
C GLU A 46 -6.29 -11.12 1.76
N TRP A 47 -5.21 -10.63 2.39
CA TRP A 47 -4.91 -9.20 2.51
C TRP A 47 -3.40 -8.99 2.55
N ASN A 48 -2.95 -7.82 2.12
CA ASN A 48 -1.53 -7.48 2.07
C ASN A 48 -1.25 -6.00 2.30
N CYS A 49 -2.26 -5.22 2.63
CA CYS A 49 -2.09 -3.81 2.97
C CYS A 49 -3.17 -3.33 3.93
N LEU A 50 -2.90 -2.19 4.56
CA LEU A 50 -3.80 -1.51 5.47
C LEU A 50 -4.13 -0.14 4.89
N ARG A 51 -5.41 0.15 4.71
CA ARG A 51 -5.87 1.46 4.28
C ARG A 51 -5.76 2.47 5.43
N LEU A 52 -5.17 3.63 5.17
CA LEU A 52 -4.82 4.56 6.24
C LEU A 52 -5.97 5.46 6.69
N ASP A 53 -7.03 5.63 5.91
CA ASP A 53 -8.16 6.48 6.31
C ASP A 53 -9.12 5.80 7.29
N ASN A 54 -9.30 4.49 7.19
CA ASN A 54 -10.23 3.73 8.03
C ASN A 54 -9.60 2.51 8.70
N TYR A 55 -8.31 2.28 8.48
CA TYR A 55 -7.56 1.13 9.00
C TYR A 55 -8.12 -0.23 8.58
N ALA A 56 -8.82 -0.27 7.44
CA ALA A 56 -9.33 -1.52 6.89
C ALA A 56 -8.22 -2.29 6.18
N LEU A 57 -8.27 -3.62 6.32
CA LEU A 57 -7.40 -4.52 5.56
C LEU A 57 -7.88 -4.58 4.11
N ASP A 58 -6.93 -4.62 3.19
CA ASP A 58 -7.22 -4.65 1.75
C ASP A 58 -6.16 -5.50 1.03
N CYS A 59 -6.38 -5.76 -0.24
CA CYS A 59 -5.50 -6.60 -1.04
C CYS A 59 -5.25 -5.98 -2.41
N PHE A 60 -3.97 -5.88 -2.77
CA PHE A 60 -3.53 -5.49 -4.12
C PHE A 60 -2.89 -6.68 -4.81
N GLY A 61 -3.08 -6.77 -6.12
CA GLY A 61 -2.36 -7.74 -6.93
C GLY A 61 -0.87 -7.38 -7.02
N LEU A 62 0.00 -8.38 -7.12
CA LEU A 62 1.45 -8.15 -7.16
C LEU A 62 1.89 -7.31 -8.35
N LYS A 63 1.11 -7.34 -9.45
CA LYS A 63 1.39 -6.59 -10.67
C LYS A 63 0.66 -5.25 -10.74
N ASP A 64 -0.19 -4.94 -9.76
CA ASP A 64 -0.90 -3.67 -9.74
C ASP A 64 0.09 -2.52 -9.52
N MET A 65 -0.01 -1.51 -10.39
CA MET A 65 0.86 -0.35 -10.29
C MET A 65 0.37 0.61 -9.22
N VAL A 66 1.25 0.94 -8.30
CA VAL A 66 0.96 1.85 -7.18
C VAL A 66 2.04 2.93 -7.12
N LEU A 67 1.76 4.00 -6.40
CA LEU A 67 2.70 5.10 -6.19
C LEU A 67 3.33 4.97 -4.80
N PRO A 68 4.54 4.38 -4.69
CA PRO A 68 5.22 4.28 -3.40
C PRO A 68 5.72 5.65 -2.95
N ILE A 69 5.66 5.89 -1.65
CA ILE A 69 6.01 7.17 -1.04
C ILE A 69 7.18 6.94 -0.10
N TYR A 70 8.40 6.85 -0.68
CA TYR A 70 9.60 6.52 0.09
C TYR A 70 10.06 7.66 0.99
N ASP A 71 9.82 8.90 0.57
CA ASP A 71 10.20 10.10 1.30
C ASP A 71 8.99 10.73 1.99
N ALA A 72 7.98 9.92 2.30
CA ALA A 72 6.78 10.41 2.95
C ALA A 72 7.06 10.74 4.41
N GLU A 73 6.53 11.87 4.86
CA GLU A 73 6.38 12.17 6.26
C GLU A 73 4.94 11.86 6.66
N LEU A 74 4.77 10.91 7.57
CA LEU A 74 3.47 10.51 8.08
C LEU A 74 3.24 11.14 9.43
N VAL A 75 2.32 12.09 9.50
CA VAL A 75 1.98 12.78 10.75
C VAL A 75 0.55 12.41 11.15
N ILE A 76 0.41 11.87 12.34
CA ILE A 76 -0.89 11.52 12.90
C ILE A 76 -1.27 12.62 13.89
N PRO A 77 -2.31 13.40 13.61
CA PRO A 77 -2.71 14.48 14.50
C PRO A 77 -3.31 13.97 15.81
#